data_d0467097e683f6f05c8c7d4e2ba2d53d
#
_entry.id   d0467097e683f6f05c8c7d4e2ba2d53d
#
_cell.length_a   1.000
_cell.length_b   1.000
_cell.length_c   1.000
_cell.angle_alpha   90.00
_cell.angle_beta   90.00
_cell.angle_gamma   90.00
#
_symmetry.space_group_name_H-M   'P 1'
#
loop_
_entity.id
_entity.type
_entity.pdbx_description
1 polymer ?
#
loop_
_entity_poly.entity_id
_entity_poly.type
_entity_poly.pdbx_seq_one_letter_code
_entity_poly.pdbx_strand_id
1 'polypeptide(L)'
;GKLGWGDTQAMVNVTEDIAKRKGIGDKLAEGNARAAAYFGHPELAMAVKGQSIPAYDPRGMKGMGIAYATSNRGACHLRAYTPAAELGVMPFGSLKVDPLEWKGKGALTKVFQDVHAVSDSLDLCKFSAFAQGMQEYTDQFNAVTGMNYSVEELLRCGERIYNLERHYNNLAGFREGSDYLPKRFTHEPS
;
A
#
# COMPACT_ATOMS: atom_id res chain seq x y z
N GLY A 1 -13.28 8.22 27.86
CA GLY A 1 -14.18 9.19 27.24
C GLY A 1 -14.82 8.61 25.99
N LYS A 2 -15.99 9.11 25.62
CA LYS A 2 -16.64 8.69 24.37
C LYS A 2 -16.16 9.64 23.27
N LEU A 3 -15.61 9.09 22.19
CA LEU A 3 -15.33 9.83 20.96
C LEU A 3 -16.60 9.74 20.08
N GLY A 4 -17.40 10.81 20.08
CA GLY A 4 -18.57 10.90 19.22
C GLY A 4 -18.19 11.17 17.76
N TRP A 5 -19.01 10.65 16.82
CA TRP A 5 -18.80 10.97 15.40
C TRP A 5 -19.00 12.47 15.16
N GLY A 6 -18.03 13.13 14.52
CA GLY A 6 -18.06 14.57 14.25
C GLY A 6 -17.67 15.46 15.44
N ASP A 7 -17.28 14.89 16.59
CA ASP A 7 -16.78 15.66 17.73
C ASP A 7 -15.34 16.13 17.48
N THR A 8 -15.22 17.29 16.86
CA THR A 8 -13.94 17.87 16.47
C THR A 8 -13.04 18.13 17.69
N GLN A 9 -13.61 18.62 18.80
CA GLN A 9 -12.82 18.93 19.99
C GLN A 9 -12.28 17.66 20.64
N ALA A 10 -13.07 16.59 20.70
CA ALA A 10 -12.60 15.30 21.21
C ALA A 10 -11.49 14.72 20.32
N MET A 11 -11.57 14.87 18.99
CA MET A 11 -10.51 14.43 18.08
C MET A 11 -9.21 15.20 18.29
N VAL A 12 -9.26 16.52 18.43
CA VAL A 12 -8.08 17.35 18.73
C VAL A 12 -7.45 16.95 20.06
N ASN A 13 -8.26 16.78 21.09
CA ASN A 13 -7.78 16.38 22.44
C ASN A 13 -7.11 15.00 22.40
N VAL A 14 -7.70 14.00 21.73
CA VAL A 14 -7.12 12.67 21.59
C VAL A 14 -5.82 12.72 20.79
N THR A 15 -5.74 13.52 19.74
CA THR A 15 -4.49 13.71 18.99
C THR A 15 -3.37 14.28 19.86
N GLU A 16 -3.70 15.26 20.70
CA GLU A 16 -2.77 15.84 21.67
C GLU A 16 -2.33 14.79 22.71
N ASP A 17 -3.27 14.00 23.24
CA ASP A 17 -2.98 12.92 24.19
C ASP A 17 -2.06 11.85 23.58
N ILE A 18 -2.28 11.50 22.29
CA ILE A 18 -1.40 10.59 21.53
C ILE A 18 0.01 11.17 21.42
N ALA A 19 0.13 12.42 21.00
CA ALA A 19 1.41 13.09 20.84
C ALA A 19 2.21 13.18 22.16
N LYS A 20 1.49 13.43 23.25
CA LYS A 20 2.07 13.54 24.61
C LYS A 20 2.12 12.21 25.37
N ARG A 21 1.69 11.12 24.79
CA ARG A 21 1.54 9.80 25.41
C ARG A 21 0.80 9.84 26.77
N LYS A 22 -0.26 10.63 26.82
CA LYS A 22 -1.03 10.85 28.05
C LYS A 22 -2.24 9.93 28.14
N GLY A 23 -2.41 9.22 29.26
CA GLY A 23 -3.57 8.36 29.48
C GLY A 23 -3.75 7.30 28.40
N ILE A 24 -4.96 7.25 27.79
CA ILE A 24 -5.25 6.35 26.66
C ILE A 24 -4.40 6.64 25.43
N GLY A 25 -3.97 7.89 25.27
CA GLY A 25 -3.11 8.32 24.16
C GLY A 25 -1.78 7.55 24.10
N ASP A 26 -1.23 7.12 25.25
CA ASP A 26 -0.03 6.29 25.29
C ASP A 26 -0.24 4.93 24.56
N LYS A 27 -1.40 4.33 24.72
CA LYS A 27 -1.73 3.04 24.05
C LYS A 27 -2.05 3.24 22.58
N LEU A 28 -2.73 4.32 22.23
CA LEU A 28 -3.04 4.65 20.83
C LEU A 28 -1.78 5.05 20.04
N ALA A 29 -0.79 5.64 20.68
CA ALA A 29 0.50 6.00 20.07
C ALA A 29 1.31 4.77 19.57
N GLU A 30 0.99 3.56 20.03
CA GLU A 30 1.59 2.32 19.56
C GLU A 30 1.09 1.87 18.16
N GLY A 31 0.07 2.55 17.63
CA GLY A 31 -0.58 2.22 16.37
C GLY A 31 -1.72 1.21 16.54
N ASN A 32 -2.57 1.11 15.50
CA ASN A 32 -3.84 0.40 15.59
C ASN A 32 -3.69 -1.10 15.93
N ALA A 33 -2.71 -1.79 15.35
CA ALA A 33 -2.52 -3.23 15.58
C ALA A 33 -2.17 -3.53 17.05
N ARG A 34 -1.23 -2.77 17.62
CA ARG A 34 -0.80 -2.94 19.02
C ARG A 34 -1.87 -2.46 19.99
N ALA A 35 -2.53 -1.34 19.68
CA ALA A 35 -3.64 -0.83 20.48
C ALA A 35 -4.79 -1.82 20.52
N ALA A 36 -5.21 -2.38 19.39
CA ALA A 36 -6.27 -3.39 19.32
C ALA A 36 -5.92 -4.64 20.16
N ALA A 37 -4.70 -5.14 20.05
CA ALA A 37 -4.21 -6.25 20.89
C ALA A 37 -4.22 -5.91 22.39
N TYR A 38 -3.78 -4.70 22.76
CA TYR A 38 -3.82 -4.23 24.14
C TYR A 38 -5.25 -4.21 24.73
N PHE A 39 -6.23 -3.81 23.93
CA PHE A 39 -7.64 -3.80 24.35
C PHE A 39 -8.33 -5.17 24.23
N GLY A 40 -7.61 -6.23 23.84
CA GLY A 40 -8.16 -7.59 23.74
C GLY A 40 -8.96 -7.87 22.48
N HIS A 41 -8.89 -6.99 21.47
CA HIS A 41 -9.63 -7.07 20.21
C HIS A 41 -8.72 -6.97 18.97
N PRO A 42 -7.70 -7.85 18.83
CA PRO A 42 -6.77 -7.80 17.71
C PRO A 42 -7.45 -7.94 16.35
N GLU A 43 -8.62 -8.60 16.30
CA GLU A 43 -9.44 -8.77 15.10
C GLU A 43 -10.00 -7.46 14.54
N LEU A 44 -10.07 -6.40 15.35
CA LEU A 44 -10.50 -5.07 14.92
C LEU A 44 -9.41 -4.28 14.19
N ALA A 45 -8.15 -4.72 14.26
CA ALA A 45 -7.05 -4.04 13.61
C ALA A 45 -7.12 -4.21 12.09
N MET A 46 -7.42 -3.14 11.38
CA MET A 46 -7.33 -3.10 9.91
C MET A 46 -5.88 -2.84 9.51
N ALA A 47 -5.05 -3.89 9.57
CA ALA A 47 -3.62 -3.82 9.31
C ALA A 47 -3.11 -5.08 8.59
N VAL A 48 -2.07 -4.93 7.77
CA VAL A 48 -1.28 -6.04 7.21
C VAL A 48 0.17 -5.84 7.62
N LYS A 49 0.81 -6.88 8.13
CA LYS A 49 2.19 -6.83 8.67
C LYS A 49 2.39 -5.65 9.67
N GLY A 50 1.35 -5.36 10.46
CA GLY A 50 1.37 -4.30 11.48
C GLY A 50 1.13 -2.88 10.95
N GLN A 51 1.08 -2.65 9.63
CA GLN A 51 0.76 -1.35 9.06
C GLN A 51 -0.74 -1.21 8.79
N SER A 52 -1.32 -0.09 9.22
CA SER A 52 -2.72 0.25 8.99
C SER A 52 -3.04 0.36 7.50
N ILE A 53 -4.19 -0.18 7.11
CA ILE A 53 -4.72 -0.04 5.75
C ILE A 53 -5.15 1.41 5.51
N PRO A 54 -4.75 2.02 4.38
CA PRO A 54 -5.31 3.30 3.93
C PRO A 54 -6.81 3.22 3.65
N ALA A 55 -7.46 4.36 3.46
CA ALA A 55 -8.91 4.49 3.34
C ALA A 55 -9.56 3.91 2.05
N TYR A 56 -8.81 3.21 1.22
CA TYR A 56 -9.35 2.50 0.05
C TYR A 56 -9.82 1.10 0.47
N ASP A 57 -11.12 0.86 0.43
CA ASP A 57 -11.67 -0.44 0.81
C ASP A 57 -11.30 -1.52 -0.22
N PRO A 58 -10.56 -2.58 0.18
CA PRO A 58 -10.15 -3.64 -0.73
C PRO A 58 -11.31 -4.49 -1.26
N ARG A 59 -12.50 -4.39 -0.69
CA ARG A 59 -13.69 -5.06 -1.20
C ARG A 59 -14.21 -4.39 -2.46
N GLY A 60 -14.03 -3.06 -2.58
CA GLY A 60 -14.40 -2.28 -3.75
C GLY A 60 -13.37 -2.29 -4.88
N MET A 61 -12.13 -2.70 -4.60
CA MET A 61 -11.02 -2.76 -5.57
C MET A 61 -10.15 -3.98 -5.30
N LYS A 62 -10.38 -5.06 -6.06
CA LYS A 62 -9.73 -6.36 -5.80
C LYS A 62 -8.22 -6.35 -6.02
N GLY A 63 -7.73 -5.59 -6.99
CA GLY A 63 -6.29 -5.39 -7.20
C GLY A 63 -5.65 -4.66 -6.02
N MET A 64 -6.32 -3.64 -5.47
CA MET A 64 -5.82 -2.96 -4.28
C MET A 64 -5.79 -3.88 -3.06
N GLY A 65 -6.75 -4.79 -2.93
CA GLY A 65 -6.75 -5.82 -1.90
C GLY A 65 -5.50 -6.72 -1.97
N ILE A 66 -5.16 -7.19 -3.18
CA ILE A 66 -3.93 -7.98 -3.41
C ILE A 66 -2.69 -7.13 -3.09
N ALA A 67 -2.67 -5.87 -3.53
CA ALA A 67 -1.57 -4.95 -3.27
C ALA A 67 -1.31 -4.78 -1.77
N TYR A 68 -2.34 -4.58 -0.95
CA TYR A 68 -2.21 -4.49 0.51
C TYR A 68 -1.67 -5.79 1.12
N ALA A 69 -2.23 -6.93 0.73
CA ALA A 69 -1.83 -8.23 1.28
C ALA A 69 -0.37 -8.55 0.98
N THR A 70 0.08 -8.31 -0.26
CA THR A 70 1.40 -8.71 -0.76
C THR A 70 2.48 -7.64 -0.65
N SER A 71 2.14 -6.41 -0.24
CA SER A 71 3.11 -5.32 -0.09
C SER A 71 4.25 -5.68 0.87
N ASN A 72 5.48 -5.39 0.46
CA ASN A 72 6.68 -5.69 1.24
C ASN A 72 6.80 -4.87 2.53
N ARG A 73 6.15 -3.71 2.61
CA ARG A 73 6.17 -2.88 3.83
C ARG A 73 4.85 -2.87 4.61
N GLY A 74 3.98 -3.85 4.37
CA GLY A 74 2.66 -3.91 4.98
C GLY A 74 1.59 -3.21 4.14
N ALA A 75 0.40 -3.00 4.68
CA ALA A 75 -0.72 -2.43 3.94
C ALA A 75 -0.39 -1.03 3.40
N CYS A 76 0.03 -0.94 2.16
CA CYS A 76 0.46 0.31 1.54
C CYS A 76 -0.07 0.44 0.12
N HIS A 77 -0.81 1.52 -0.15
CA HIS A 77 -1.32 1.81 -1.49
C HIS A 77 -0.24 2.30 -2.46
N LEU A 78 0.90 2.78 -1.96
CA LEU A 78 1.96 3.36 -2.80
C LEU A 78 2.91 2.32 -3.40
N ARG A 79 2.86 1.06 -2.96
CA ARG A 79 3.72 -0.01 -3.48
C ARG A 79 3.12 -0.74 -4.69
N ALA A 80 1.82 -0.54 -4.95
CA ALA A 80 1.12 -0.93 -6.17
C ALA A 80 -0.21 -0.17 -6.22
N TYR A 81 -0.24 1.00 -6.84
CA TYR A 81 -1.45 1.84 -6.89
C TYR A 81 -2.38 1.38 -8.01
N THR A 82 -3.01 0.23 -7.83
CA THR A 82 -3.96 -0.35 -8.81
C THR A 82 -5.23 0.46 -9.07
N PRO A 83 -5.69 1.39 -8.16
CA PRO A 83 -6.79 2.30 -8.49
C PRO A 83 -6.60 3.06 -9.79
N ALA A 84 -5.37 3.29 -10.20
CA ALA A 84 -5.05 3.86 -11.52
C ALA A 84 -5.75 3.16 -12.66
N ALA A 85 -5.67 1.83 -12.71
CA ALA A 85 -6.32 1.00 -13.73
C ALA A 85 -7.77 0.64 -13.36
N GLU A 86 -8.06 0.41 -12.07
CA GLU A 86 -9.37 -0.03 -11.60
C GLU A 86 -10.42 1.09 -11.68
N LEU A 87 -10.01 2.34 -11.51
CA LEU A 87 -10.90 3.51 -11.66
C LEU A 87 -10.65 4.28 -12.96
N GLY A 88 -9.56 3.97 -13.68
CA GLY A 88 -9.21 4.64 -14.93
C GLY A 88 -8.81 6.10 -14.74
N VAL A 89 -8.10 6.42 -13.68
CA VAL A 89 -7.77 7.82 -13.28
C VAL A 89 -6.31 8.24 -13.56
N MET A 90 -5.55 7.46 -14.32
CA MET A 90 -4.14 7.77 -14.62
C MET A 90 -3.81 7.66 -16.10
N PRO A 91 -2.63 8.16 -16.56
CA PRO A 91 -2.20 8.12 -17.96
C PRO A 91 -2.10 6.72 -18.57
N PHE A 92 -2.09 5.68 -17.76
CA PHE A 92 -2.39 4.31 -18.20
C PHE A 92 -3.81 4.17 -18.76
N GLY A 93 -4.43 5.29 -19.15
CA GLY A 93 -5.84 5.50 -19.42
C GLY A 93 -6.47 4.64 -20.53
N SER A 94 -5.68 3.85 -21.23
CA SER A 94 -6.17 2.74 -22.06
C SER A 94 -6.42 1.45 -21.25
N LEU A 95 -5.89 1.35 -20.03
CA LEU A 95 -6.04 0.17 -19.18
C LEU A 95 -7.09 0.44 -18.08
N LYS A 96 -8.35 0.27 -18.42
CA LYS A 96 -9.44 0.25 -17.45
C LYS A 96 -9.90 -1.19 -17.24
N VAL A 97 -9.83 -1.66 -16.01
CA VAL A 97 -10.29 -3.00 -15.60
C VAL A 97 -11.43 -2.88 -14.61
N ASP A 98 -12.37 -3.84 -14.62
CA ASP A 98 -13.45 -3.87 -13.63
C ASP A 98 -12.84 -4.03 -12.21
N PRO A 99 -13.10 -3.10 -11.28
CA PRO A 99 -12.55 -3.16 -9.92
C PRO A 99 -13.01 -4.40 -9.12
N LEU A 100 -14.19 -4.93 -9.43
CA LEU A 100 -14.77 -6.06 -8.70
C LEU A 100 -14.42 -7.44 -9.29
N GLU A 101 -13.97 -7.50 -10.55
CA GLU A 101 -13.49 -8.73 -11.16
C GLU A 101 -12.16 -9.14 -10.50
N TRP A 102 -12.02 -10.41 -10.14
CA TRP A 102 -10.80 -10.94 -9.50
C TRP A 102 -9.79 -11.50 -10.52
N LYS A 103 -10.28 -11.93 -11.69
CA LYS A 103 -9.43 -12.56 -12.72
C LYS A 103 -8.41 -11.56 -13.27
N GLY A 104 -7.15 -11.98 -13.31
CA GLY A 104 -6.05 -11.16 -13.82
C GLY A 104 -5.50 -10.12 -12.84
N LYS A 105 -6.12 -9.93 -11.67
CA LYS A 105 -5.68 -8.91 -10.69
C LYS A 105 -4.29 -9.18 -10.13
N GLY A 106 -3.89 -10.43 -9.97
CA GLY A 106 -2.54 -10.78 -9.53
C GLY A 106 -1.47 -10.28 -10.51
N ALA A 107 -1.67 -10.50 -11.81
CA ALA A 107 -0.77 -10.01 -12.86
C ALA A 107 -0.75 -8.48 -12.91
N LEU A 108 -1.92 -7.83 -12.84
CA LEU A 108 -2.03 -6.38 -12.77
C LEU A 108 -1.23 -5.83 -11.58
N THR A 109 -1.45 -6.38 -10.38
CA THR A 109 -0.77 -5.94 -9.17
C THR A 109 0.74 -6.10 -9.28
N LYS A 110 1.22 -7.23 -9.84
CA LYS A 110 2.67 -7.44 -10.06
C LYS A 110 3.28 -6.35 -10.93
N VAL A 111 2.65 -6.01 -12.05
CA VAL A 111 3.15 -4.95 -12.93
C VAL A 111 3.25 -3.61 -12.18
N PHE A 112 2.22 -3.26 -11.41
CA PHE A 112 2.25 -2.04 -10.59
C PHE A 112 3.32 -2.08 -9.48
N GLN A 113 3.58 -3.26 -8.90
CA GLN A 113 4.67 -3.42 -7.93
C GLN A 113 6.03 -3.14 -8.56
N ASP A 114 6.28 -3.68 -9.75
CA ASP A 114 7.54 -3.48 -10.48
C ASP A 114 7.74 -2.02 -10.89
N VAL A 115 6.70 -1.38 -11.46
CA VAL A 115 6.71 0.03 -11.83
C VAL A 115 6.97 0.94 -10.62
N HIS A 116 6.30 0.66 -9.50
CA HIS A 116 6.47 1.48 -8.30
C HIS A 116 7.82 1.24 -7.62
N ALA A 117 8.41 0.05 -7.74
CA ALA A 117 9.77 -0.18 -7.28
C ALA A 117 10.79 0.65 -8.08
N VAL A 118 10.59 0.80 -9.39
CA VAL A 118 11.40 1.71 -10.23
C VAL A 118 11.24 3.16 -9.75
N SER A 119 10.01 3.67 -9.71
CA SER A 119 9.77 5.08 -9.37
C SER A 119 10.24 5.43 -7.95
N ASP A 120 10.13 4.50 -6.99
CA ASP A 120 10.64 4.68 -5.63
C ASP A 120 12.18 4.74 -5.60
N SER A 121 12.84 3.91 -6.42
CA SER A 121 14.30 3.90 -6.52
C SER A 121 14.87 5.13 -7.24
N LEU A 122 14.06 5.79 -8.05
CA LEU A 122 14.38 7.08 -8.68
C LEU A 122 14.03 8.28 -7.80
N ASP A 123 13.56 8.02 -6.57
CA ASP A 123 13.15 9.04 -5.60
C ASP A 123 12.05 9.99 -6.13
N LEU A 124 11.16 9.46 -6.97
CA LEU A 124 10.09 10.21 -7.59
C LEU A 124 8.84 10.27 -6.71
N CYS A 125 8.24 11.45 -6.64
CA CYS A 125 6.95 11.60 -6.00
C CYS A 125 5.88 10.74 -6.69
N LYS A 126 5.06 9.98 -5.94
CA LYS A 126 3.99 9.14 -6.52
C LYS A 126 2.98 9.92 -7.36
N PHE A 127 2.76 11.18 -7.05
CA PHE A 127 1.87 12.03 -7.85
C PHE A 127 2.42 12.33 -9.25
N SER A 128 3.72 12.15 -9.50
CA SER A 128 4.26 12.24 -10.86
C SER A 128 3.64 11.21 -11.80
N ALA A 129 3.23 10.05 -11.27
CA ALA A 129 2.57 8.99 -12.03
C ALA A 129 1.20 9.40 -12.62
N PHE A 130 0.63 10.55 -12.25
CA PHE A 130 -0.54 11.11 -12.93
C PHE A 130 -0.20 11.73 -14.30
N ALA A 131 1.08 11.95 -14.60
CA ALA A 131 1.56 12.53 -15.85
C ALA A 131 2.68 11.76 -16.53
N GLN A 132 3.27 10.75 -15.86
CA GLN A 132 4.44 10.00 -16.32
C GLN A 132 4.20 8.50 -16.20
N GLY A 133 4.67 7.75 -17.20
CA GLY A 133 4.70 6.30 -17.20
C GLY A 133 6.12 5.76 -17.27
N MET A 134 6.24 4.46 -17.57
CA MET A 134 7.55 3.80 -17.64
C MET A 134 8.46 4.36 -18.74
N GLN A 135 7.92 4.90 -19.83
CA GLN A 135 8.73 5.52 -20.87
C GLN A 135 9.44 6.75 -20.33
N GLU A 136 8.70 7.66 -19.71
CA GLU A 136 9.26 8.89 -19.14
C GLU A 136 10.26 8.59 -18.02
N TYR A 137 10.02 7.58 -17.18
CA TYR A 137 10.97 7.15 -16.16
C TYR A 137 12.25 6.61 -16.77
N THR A 138 12.15 5.85 -17.87
CA THR A 138 13.30 5.30 -18.58
C THR A 138 14.12 6.41 -19.24
N ASP A 139 13.46 7.37 -19.89
CA ASP A 139 14.11 8.50 -20.54
C ASP A 139 14.88 9.38 -19.52
N GLN A 140 14.24 9.67 -18.37
CA GLN A 140 14.87 10.41 -17.27
C GLN A 140 16.07 9.66 -16.71
N PHE A 141 15.91 8.36 -16.44
CA PHE A 141 17.00 7.51 -15.95
C PHE A 141 18.19 7.52 -16.90
N ASN A 142 17.96 7.30 -18.19
CA ASN A 142 19.00 7.30 -19.21
C ASN A 142 19.70 8.68 -19.34
N ALA A 143 18.91 9.76 -19.32
CA ALA A 143 19.44 11.12 -19.41
C ALA A 143 20.35 11.49 -18.21
N VAL A 144 19.98 11.06 -16.99
CA VAL A 144 20.76 11.39 -15.78
C VAL A 144 21.99 10.50 -15.63
N THR A 145 21.88 9.21 -15.97
CA THR A 145 22.95 8.23 -15.73
C THR A 145 23.89 8.07 -16.92
N GLY A 146 23.51 8.51 -18.11
CA GLY A 146 24.22 8.23 -19.36
C GLY A 146 24.08 6.77 -19.83
N MET A 147 23.23 5.98 -19.21
CA MET A 147 22.91 4.61 -19.62
C MET A 147 21.94 4.60 -20.81
N ASN A 148 21.72 3.44 -21.39
CA ASN A 148 20.78 3.26 -22.50
C ASN A 148 19.89 2.03 -22.24
N TYR A 149 19.06 2.13 -21.22
CA TYR A 149 18.11 1.07 -20.87
C TYR A 149 16.84 1.18 -21.73
N SER A 150 16.31 0.03 -22.12
CA SER A 150 14.93 -0.07 -22.59
C SER A 150 13.94 -0.05 -21.42
N VAL A 151 12.67 0.18 -21.73
CA VAL A 151 11.57 0.10 -20.74
C VAL A 151 11.53 -1.27 -20.06
N GLU A 152 11.72 -2.34 -20.83
CA GLU A 152 11.71 -3.71 -20.31
C GLU A 152 12.90 -3.98 -19.37
N GLU A 153 14.07 -3.44 -19.67
CA GLU A 153 15.24 -3.59 -18.80
C GLU A 153 15.06 -2.85 -17.50
N LEU A 154 14.53 -1.63 -17.53
CA LEU A 154 14.25 -0.87 -16.32
C LEU A 154 13.13 -1.52 -15.50
N LEU A 155 12.09 -2.06 -16.14
CA LEU A 155 11.03 -2.80 -15.46
C LEU A 155 11.54 -4.08 -14.78
N ARG A 156 12.49 -4.80 -15.42
CA ARG A 156 13.18 -5.94 -14.79
C ARG A 156 14.01 -5.52 -13.57
N CYS A 157 14.54 -4.30 -13.56
CA CYS A 157 15.16 -3.75 -12.35
C CYS A 157 14.14 -3.62 -11.22
N GLY A 158 12.94 -3.09 -11.50
CA GLY A 158 11.84 -3.01 -10.54
C GLY A 158 11.45 -4.38 -9.98
N GLU A 159 11.32 -5.39 -10.85
CA GLU A 159 11.06 -6.76 -10.43
C GLU A 159 12.15 -7.28 -9.47
N ARG A 160 13.43 -7.08 -9.80
CA ARG A 160 14.54 -7.50 -8.92
C ARG A 160 14.51 -6.79 -7.57
N ILE A 161 14.24 -5.48 -7.56
CA ILE A 161 14.14 -4.68 -6.34
C ILE A 161 13.02 -5.23 -5.45
N TYR A 162 11.82 -5.41 -6.03
CA TYR A 162 10.67 -5.92 -5.27
C TYR A 162 10.92 -7.31 -4.70
N ASN A 163 11.55 -8.20 -5.48
CA ASN A 163 11.91 -9.55 -5.03
C ASN A 163 13.03 -9.54 -3.97
N LEU A 164 13.98 -8.61 -4.05
CA LEU A 164 15.02 -8.46 -3.03
C LEU A 164 14.45 -8.01 -1.69
N GLU A 165 13.54 -7.03 -1.69
CA GLU A 165 12.78 -6.62 -0.50
C GLU A 165 11.98 -7.79 0.07
N ARG A 166 11.36 -8.58 -0.79
CA ARG A 166 10.63 -9.78 -0.40
C ARG A 166 11.53 -10.82 0.26
N HIS A 167 12.69 -11.07 -0.34
CA HIS A 167 13.69 -11.98 0.21
C HIS A 167 14.15 -11.51 1.60
N TYR A 168 14.45 -10.22 1.75
CA TYR A 168 14.78 -9.63 3.04
C TYR A 168 13.69 -9.85 4.09
N ASN A 169 12.43 -9.59 3.73
CA ASN A 169 11.29 -9.82 4.63
C ASN A 169 11.17 -11.29 5.05
N ASN A 170 11.42 -12.23 4.14
CA ASN A 170 11.42 -13.66 4.45
C ASN A 170 12.52 -14.01 5.46
N LEU A 171 13.71 -13.42 5.34
CA LEU A 171 14.79 -13.59 6.32
C LEU A 171 14.44 -12.94 7.67
N ALA A 172 13.71 -11.82 7.66
CA ALA A 172 13.23 -11.13 8.87
C ALA A 172 12.02 -11.82 9.54
N GLY A 173 11.53 -12.94 8.99
CA GLY A 173 10.44 -13.72 9.57
C GLY A 173 9.04 -13.47 9.00
N PHE A 174 8.88 -12.54 8.07
CA PHE A 174 7.62 -12.33 7.32
C PHE A 174 7.52 -13.33 6.17
N ARG A 175 7.16 -14.57 6.50
CA ARG A 175 7.06 -15.70 5.56
C ARG A 175 5.60 -16.03 5.26
N GLU A 176 5.34 -17.32 5.00
CA GLU A 176 4.01 -17.85 4.84
C GLU A 176 3.07 -17.39 5.96
N GLY A 177 1.85 -16.98 5.60
CA GLY A 177 0.86 -16.46 6.54
C GLY A 177 0.96 -14.95 6.83
N SER A 178 1.94 -14.23 6.25
CA SER A 178 2.03 -12.77 6.42
C SER A 178 1.25 -11.97 5.36
N ASP A 179 0.85 -12.60 4.26
CA ASP A 179 0.23 -11.97 3.08
C ASP A 179 -1.28 -12.11 3.07
N TYR A 180 -1.93 -11.75 4.16
CA TYR A 180 -3.38 -11.82 4.28
C TYR A 180 -3.99 -10.46 4.65
N LEU A 181 -5.15 -10.20 4.08
CA LEU A 181 -6.01 -9.12 4.55
C LEU A 181 -6.64 -9.49 5.91
N PRO A 182 -6.97 -8.50 6.75
CA PRO A 182 -7.80 -8.73 7.93
C PRO A 182 -9.09 -9.48 7.58
N LYS A 183 -9.49 -10.42 8.43
CA LYS A 183 -10.65 -11.30 8.19
C LYS A 183 -11.95 -10.55 7.91
N ARG A 184 -12.10 -9.33 8.45
CA ARG A 184 -13.27 -8.50 8.18
C ARG A 184 -13.53 -8.29 6.69
N PHE A 185 -12.47 -8.09 5.88
CA PHE A 185 -12.61 -7.87 4.43
C PHE A 185 -13.01 -9.12 3.64
N THR A 186 -12.99 -10.29 4.28
CA THR A 186 -13.34 -11.56 3.64
C THR A 186 -14.58 -12.22 4.25
N HIS A 187 -15.03 -11.79 5.44
CA HIS A 187 -16.12 -12.42 6.18
C HIS A 187 -17.30 -11.48 6.47
N GLU A 188 -17.09 -10.17 6.45
CA GLU A 188 -18.15 -9.19 6.63
C GLU A 188 -18.61 -8.63 5.28
N PRO A 189 -19.92 -8.39 5.08
CA PRO A 189 -20.42 -7.75 3.87
C PRO A 189 -19.87 -6.31 3.75
N SER A 190 -19.74 -5.86 2.50
CA SER A 190 -19.33 -4.49 2.16
C SER A 190 -20.51 -3.53 2.25
#